data_7a4d7ee3fbad557385847f78504d41b3
#
_entry.id   7a4d7ee3fbad557385847f78504d41b3
#
_cell.length_a   1.000
_cell.length_b   1.000
_cell.length_c   1.000
_cell.angle_alpha   90.00
_cell.angle_beta   90.00
_cell.angle_gamma   90.00
#
_symmetry.space_group_name_H-M   'P 1'
#
loop_
_entity.id
_entity.type
_entity.pdbx_description
1 polymer ?
#
loop_
_entity_poly.entity_id
_entity_poly.type
_entity_poly.pdbx_seq_one_letter_code
_entity_poly.pdbx_strand_id
1 'polypeptide(L)'
;GLCYPKEELKKFILGKNQTLEPEKSWKKYFANPSTDLLFEEEGMIYLNHLYQIEKKVCFYLEKSLETKINKKFKAFKNKNLSEEQVSIVNSIFKNSISFLSGGPGTGKTTIIQAILTSGIENGISPESIAILAPTGKAAKRLQESCQNLLSSFPDLSEPSTVHRFLGYNPSSGKYKYNSENPITKSLIVIDESSMIDIFILEALLEAYPNVEEGKRIIFVGDPDQLLSVNSGSVFADFIRLNKNTFKLTQSFRQTSEGEEIKSLANKIHSLKDEDNTNILLENISIQKKLSYNNTGVSFIETTKDEESIQLAFDWYQNLTNEKKIGQILTPYNETKIGVKSINAFIEKELSNEDAANSILPVIVNNNLYDLKLFNGENGILVSNENSYSFTPYGKPAIQIPISYRQYFTSAYAITVHKSQGSEYDHVCLLIPAEMENPDSLLNIRILYTAITRAKKSVTLIGSLALFQKALQSKGEERHSRIVERLNTLKR
;
A
#
# COMPACT_ATOMS: atom_id res chain seq x y z
N GLY A 1 -0.37 2.55 16.06
CA GLY A 1 -1.68 2.01 16.44
C GLY A 1 -2.67 3.07 16.84
N LEU A 2 -3.90 2.68 17.18
CA LEU A 2 -4.90 3.58 17.74
C LEU A 2 -4.77 3.64 19.26
N CYS A 3 -4.36 2.54 19.86
CA CYS A 3 -4.12 2.39 21.28
C CYS A 3 -2.82 1.62 21.53
N TYR A 4 -2.44 1.55 22.80
CA TYR A 4 -1.24 0.84 23.25
C TYR A 4 -1.54 0.04 24.52
N PRO A 5 -1.09 -1.23 24.66
CA PRO A 5 -1.26 -1.97 25.90
C PRO A 5 -0.60 -1.24 27.06
N LYS A 6 -1.34 -1.03 28.15
CA LYS A 6 -0.88 -0.26 29.33
C LYS A 6 0.44 -0.81 29.89
N GLU A 7 0.55 -2.12 30.01
CA GLU A 7 1.74 -2.75 30.59
C GLU A 7 2.98 -2.64 29.68
N GLU A 8 2.81 -2.64 28.37
CA GLU A 8 3.91 -2.44 27.42
C GLU A 8 4.35 -0.98 27.41
N LEU A 9 3.40 -0.02 27.40
CA LEU A 9 3.70 1.40 27.48
C LEU A 9 4.42 1.72 28.79
N LYS A 10 4.02 1.09 29.88
CA LYS A 10 4.67 1.19 31.18
C LYS A 10 6.11 0.72 31.14
N LYS A 11 6.38 -0.48 30.56
CA LYS A 11 7.73 -1.00 30.37
C LYS A 11 8.58 -0.08 29.49
N PHE A 12 8.03 0.45 28.41
CA PHE A 12 8.73 1.36 27.50
C PHE A 12 9.15 2.67 28.18
N ILE A 13 8.24 3.30 28.95
CA ILE A 13 8.52 4.53 29.69
C ILE A 13 9.58 4.27 30.78
N LEU A 14 9.51 3.16 31.50
CA LEU A 14 10.44 2.78 32.55
C LEU A 14 11.82 2.41 32.00
N GLY A 15 11.89 1.71 30.88
CA GLY A 15 13.16 1.32 30.24
C GLY A 15 13.98 2.51 29.70
N LYS A 16 13.32 3.61 29.33
CA LYS A 16 13.99 4.84 28.86
C LYS A 16 14.45 5.80 29.97
N ASN A 17 13.86 5.72 31.17
CA ASN A 17 14.13 6.63 32.29
C ASN A 17 14.60 5.85 33.52
N GLN A 18 15.90 5.49 33.56
CA GLN A 18 16.52 4.77 34.69
C GLN A 18 16.54 5.58 36.01
N THR A 19 16.16 6.86 35.99
CA THR A 19 16.23 7.77 37.16
C THR A 19 14.88 8.03 37.83
N LEU A 20 13.76 7.53 37.29
CA LEU A 20 12.44 7.77 37.85
C LEU A 20 11.95 6.54 38.62
N GLU A 21 11.51 6.75 39.88
CA GLU A 21 10.77 5.73 40.62
C GLU A 21 9.49 5.35 39.82
N PRO A 22 9.42 4.11 39.32
CA PRO A 22 8.43 3.72 38.31
C PRO A 22 6.97 3.99 38.70
N GLU A 23 6.59 3.67 39.94
CA GLU A 23 5.21 3.75 40.37
C GLU A 23 4.71 5.19 40.64
N LYS A 24 5.59 6.08 41.10
CA LYS A 24 5.20 7.48 41.40
C LYS A 24 5.03 8.30 40.12
N SER A 25 5.91 8.07 39.12
CA SER A 25 5.85 8.76 37.84
C SER A 25 4.65 8.33 37.02
N TRP A 26 4.35 7.03 36.98
CA TRP A 26 3.16 6.49 36.32
C TRP A 26 1.88 7.10 36.90
N LYS A 27 1.71 7.10 38.26
CA LYS A 27 0.57 7.71 38.95
C LYS A 27 0.42 9.20 38.63
N LYS A 28 1.53 9.92 38.42
CA LYS A 28 1.47 11.35 38.08
C LYS A 28 0.93 11.63 36.69
N TYR A 29 1.24 10.77 35.71
CA TYR A 29 0.78 10.93 34.32
C TYR A 29 -0.62 10.37 34.07
N PHE A 30 -1.04 9.37 34.83
CA PHE A 30 -2.30 8.64 34.60
C PHE A 30 -3.29 8.72 35.78
N ALA A 31 -2.90 9.32 36.93
CA ALA A 31 -3.77 9.45 38.09
C ALA A 31 -4.78 10.60 37.96
N ASN A 32 -4.67 11.45 36.96
CA ASN A 32 -5.61 12.52 36.71
C ASN A 32 -6.33 12.30 35.38
N PRO A 33 -7.51 11.64 35.38
CA PRO A 33 -8.28 11.40 34.15
C PRO A 33 -8.82 12.69 33.50
N SER A 34 -8.59 13.87 34.12
CA SER A 34 -9.01 15.17 33.61
C SER A 34 -8.07 15.80 32.59
N THR A 35 -6.96 15.19 32.24
CA THR A 35 -6.20 15.63 31.06
C THR A 35 -6.84 15.03 29.83
N ASP A 36 -7.53 15.84 29.04
CA ASP A 36 -8.21 15.49 27.77
C ASP A 36 -7.32 14.80 26.70
N LEU A 37 -6.07 14.47 27.02
CA LEU A 37 -5.08 13.93 26.08
C LEU A 37 -5.07 12.41 26.03
N LEU A 38 -5.20 11.73 27.17
CA LEU A 38 -5.11 10.28 27.27
C LEU A 38 -6.39 9.67 27.84
N PHE A 39 -6.76 8.52 27.31
CA PHE A 39 -7.91 7.75 27.75
C PHE A 39 -7.53 6.28 27.94
N GLU A 40 -7.96 5.67 29.06
CA GLU A 40 -7.75 4.24 29.33
C GLU A 40 -9.08 3.48 29.25
N GLU A 41 -9.08 2.39 28.48
CA GLU A 41 -10.19 1.46 28.41
C GLU A 41 -9.69 0.02 28.34
N GLU A 42 -10.11 -0.81 29.26
CA GLU A 42 -9.79 -2.25 29.33
C GLU A 42 -8.30 -2.55 29.15
N GLY A 43 -7.44 -1.81 29.86
CA GLY A 43 -5.98 -2.01 29.82
C GLY A 43 -5.29 -1.46 28.57
N MET A 44 -6.01 -0.74 27.71
CA MET A 44 -5.46 -0.03 26.56
C MET A 44 -5.45 1.47 26.79
N ILE A 45 -4.34 2.12 26.43
CA ILE A 45 -4.14 3.57 26.51
C ILE A 45 -4.29 4.17 25.12
N TYR A 46 -5.11 5.19 25.01
CA TYR A 46 -5.37 5.95 23.79
C TYR A 46 -4.93 7.41 23.93
N LEU A 47 -4.57 8.03 22.82
CA LEU A 47 -4.81 9.45 22.66
C LEU A 47 -6.33 9.67 22.54
N ASN A 48 -6.90 10.57 23.32
CA ASN A 48 -8.37 10.71 23.41
C ASN A 48 -9.03 10.94 22.04
N HIS A 49 -8.43 11.75 21.16
CA HIS A 49 -8.96 11.97 19.82
C HIS A 49 -9.02 10.67 18.99
N LEU A 50 -8.02 9.78 19.09
CA LEU A 50 -8.03 8.48 18.38
C LEU A 50 -9.09 7.54 18.97
N TYR A 51 -9.32 7.58 20.28
CA TYR A 51 -10.40 6.86 20.94
C TYR A 51 -11.77 7.29 20.39
N GLN A 52 -12.01 8.60 20.30
CA GLN A 52 -13.27 9.13 19.78
C GLN A 52 -13.49 8.73 18.29
N ILE A 53 -12.44 8.80 17.49
CA ILE A 53 -12.48 8.38 16.07
C ILE A 53 -12.78 6.89 15.97
N GLU A 54 -12.10 6.04 16.73
CA GLU A 54 -12.36 4.59 16.74
C GLU A 54 -13.81 4.28 17.10
N LYS A 55 -14.36 4.95 18.12
CA LYS A 55 -15.78 4.82 18.51
C LYS A 55 -16.74 5.21 17.39
N LYS A 56 -16.51 6.35 16.74
CA LYS A 56 -17.34 6.79 15.61
C LYS A 56 -17.29 5.81 14.45
N VAL A 57 -16.08 5.34 14.09
CA VAL A 57 -15.90 4.34 13.04
C VAL A 57 -16.67 3.06 13.38
N CYS A 58 -16.56 2.56 14.61
CA CYS A 58 -17.31 1.38 15.06
C CYS A 58 -18.82 1.59 14.97
N PHE A 59 -19.32 2.77 15.36
CA PHE A 59 -20.75 3.11 15.27
C PHE A 59 -21.28 3.06 13.83
N TYR A 60 -20.56 3.64 12.87
CA TYR A 60 -20.96 3.58 11.46
C TYR A 60 -20.85 2.16 10.88
N LEU A 61 -19.82 1.41 11.28
CA LEU A 61 -19.59 0.05 10.80
C LEU A 61 -20.63 -0.94 11.31
N GLU A 62 -21.01 -0.86 12.58
CA GLU A 62 -22.00 -1.76 13.17
C GLU A 62 -23.28 -1.76 12.34
N LYS A 63 -23.83 -0.57 12.11
CA LYS A 63 -25.05 -0.39 11.32
C LYS A 63 -24.89 -0.92 9.88
N SER A 64 -23.74 -0.66 9.27
CA SER A 64 -23.44 -1.09 7.89
C SER A 64 -23.23 -2.60 7.77
N LEU A 65 -22.61 -3.24 8.77
CA LEU A 65 -22.36 -4.68 8.77
C LEU A 65 -23.64 -5.51 8.95
N GLU A 66 -24.64 -4.97 9.63
CA GLU A 66 -25.92 -5.63 9.87
C GLU A 66 -26.92 -5.44 8.72
N THR A 67 -26.75 -4.36 7.96
CA THR A 67 -27.67 -4.04 6.85
C THR A 67 -27.50 -5.05 5.71
N LYS A 68 -28.52 -5.89 5.52
CA LYS A 68 -28.63 -6.78 4.36
C LYS A 68 -29.48 -6.12 3.28
N ILE A 69 -29.04 -6.29 2.04
CA ILE A 69 -29.72 -5.72 0.89
C ILE A 69 -30.58 -6.79 0.22
N ASN A 70 -31.88 -6.61 0.29
CA ASN A 70 -32.85 -7.60 -0.21
C ASN A 70 -33.05 -7.54 -1.74
N LYS A 71 -32.46 -6.56 -2.43
CA LYS A 71 -32.55 -6.47 -3.89
C LYS A 71 -31.87 -7.69 -4.53
N LYS A 72 -32.66 -8.49 -5.26
CA LYS A 72 -32.13 -9.64 -6.02
C LYS A 72 -31.36 -9.12 -7.25
N PHE A 73 -30.08 -9.46 -7.32
CA PHE A 73 -29.26 -9.26 -8.50
C PHE A 73 -29.37 -10.49 -9.42
N LYS A 74 -29.40 -10.27 -10.72
CA LYS A 74 -29.23 -11.36 -11.70
C LYS A 74 -27.86 -11.98 -11.53
N ALA A 75 -27.78 -13.29 -11.63
CA ALA A 75 -26.51 -13.99 -11.53
C ALA A 75 -25.54 -13.53 -12.63
N PHE A 76 -24.42 -13.00 -12.20
CA PHE A 76 -23.32 -12.62 -13.08
C PHE A 76 -22.64 -13.88 -13.62
N LYS A 77 -22.39 -13.93 -14.92
CA LYS A 77 -21.70 -15.04 -15.59
C LYS A 77 -20.63 -14.45 -16.50
N ASN A 78 -19.40 -14.87 -16.31
CA ASN A 78 -18.31 -14.47 -17.19
C ASN A 78 -17.32 -15.65 -17.33
N LYS A 79 -17.13 -16.15 -18.56
CA LYS A 79 -16.26 -17.30 -18.85
C LYS A 79 -14.76 -17.01 -18.66
N ASN A 80 -14.39 -15.73 -18.59
CA ASN A 80 -13.00 -15.30 -18.41
C ASN A 80 -12.62 -15.17 -16.93
N LEU A 81 -13.57 -15.40 -16.01
CA LEU A 81 -13.33 -15.36 -14.57
C LEU A 81 -13.34 -16.77 -13.98
N SER A 82 -12.60 -16.97 -12.91
CA SER A 82 -12.68 -18.22 -12.14
C SER A 82 -14.03 -18.36 -11.44
N GLU A 83 -14.37 -19.59 -11.05
CA GLU A 83 -15.57 -19.85 -10.28
C GLU A 83 -15.58 -19.10 -8.95
N GLU A 84 -14.40 -19.00 -8.28
CA GLU A 84 -14.21 -18.20 -7.08
C GLU A 84 -14.58 -16.73 -7.32
N GLN A 85 -14.03 -16.12 -8.37
CA GLN A 85 -14.31 -14.72 -8.72
C GLN A 85 -15.78 -14.49 -9.03
N VAL A 86 -16.42 -15.37 -9.82
CA VAL A 86 -17.85 -15.29 -10.15
C VAL A 86 -18.70 -15.43 -8.88
N SER A 87 -18.37 -16.35 -7.99
CA SER A 87 -19.06 -16.55 -6.70
C SER A 87 -18.99 -15.29 -5.82
N ILE A 88 -17.82 -14.65 -5.75
CA ILE A 88 -17.61 -13.40 -5.00
C ILE A 88 -18.48 -12.28 -5.59
N VAL A 89 -18.45 -12.05 -6.93
CA VAL A 89 -19.26 -11.02 -7.58
C VAL A 89 -20.73 -11.22 -7.29
N ASN A 90 -21.24 -12.45 -7.31
CA ASN A 90 -22.63 -12.78 -7.02
C ASN A 90 -23.03 -12.59 -5.54
N SER A 91 -22.06 -12.62 -4.63
CA SER A 91 -22.32 -12.56 -3.20
C SER A 91 -22.10 -11.17 -2.60
N ILE A 92 -21.18 -10.38 -3.16
CA ILE A 92 -20.72 -9.11 -2.59
C ILE A 92 -21.86 -8.07 -2.50
N PHE A 93 -22.78 -8.08 -3.44
CA PHE A 93 -23.92 -7.15 -3.49
C PHE A 93 -25.02 -7.39 -2.43
N LYS A 94 -24.95 -8.49 -1.69
CA LYS A 94 -25.90 -8.80 -0.61
C LYS A 94 -25.65 -7.97 0.66
N ASN A 95 -24.50 -7.30 0.74
CA ASN A 95 -24.09 -6.54 1.90
C ASN A 95 -23.99 -5.05 1.56
N SER A 96 -24.25 -4.18 2.52
CA SER A 96 -24.02 -2.74 2.36
C SER A 96 -22.55 -2.37 2.47
N ILE A 97 -21.79 -3.14 3.27
CA ILE A 97 -20.32 -3.02 3.33
C ILE A 97 -19.68 -4.39 3.11
N SER A 98 -18.63 -4.43 2.31
CA SER A 98 -17.89 -5.66 1.99
C SER A 98 -16.39 -5.42 1.93
N PHE A 99 -15.61 -6.43 2.32
CA PHE A 99 -14.16 -6.41 2.34
C PHE A 99 -13.63 -7.55 1.47
N LEU A 100 -12.88 -7.21 0.43
CA LEU A 100 -12.29 -8.16 -0.51
C LEU A 100 -10.79 -8.15 -0.37
N SER A 101 -10.23 -9.25 0.12
CA SER A 101 -8.78 -9.43 0.24
C SER A 101 -8.22 -10.31 -0.88
N GLY A 102 -7.00 -10.01 -1.30
CA GLY A 102 -6.26 -10.83 -2.24
C GLY A 102 -4.82 -10.38 -2.36
N GLY A 103 -3.93 -11.36 -2.47
CA GLY A 103 -2.51 -11.11 -2.69
C GLY A 103 -2.21 -10.55 -4.09
N PRO A 104 -0.93 -10.33 -4.41
CA PRO A 104 -0.52 -9.88 -5.73
C PRO A 104 -0.86 -10.91 -6.81
N GLY A 105 -1.35 -10.42 -7.96
CA GLY A 105 -1.68 -11.29 -9.10
C GLY A 105 -2.94 -12.13 -8.94
N THR A 106 -3.75 -11.94 -7.88
CA THR A 106 -5.04 -12.65 -7.70
C THR A 106 -6.18 -12.07 -8.54
N GLY A 107 -5.91 -11.04 -9.35
CA GLY A 107 -6.91 -10.44 -10.22
C GLY A 107 -7.82 -9.44 -9.51
N LYS A 108 -7.35 -8.74 -8.46
CA LYS A 108 -8.12 -7.67 -7.77
C LYS A 108 -8.71 -6.66 -8.74
N THR A 109 -7.93 -6.17 -9.69
CA THR A 109 -8.42 -5.20 -10.68
C THR A 109 -9.46 -5.82 -11.62
N THR A 110 -9.28 -7.07 -12.01
CA THR A 110 -10.24 -7.80 -12.86
C THR A 110 -11.59 -8.00 -12.14
N ILE A 111 -11.55 -8.34 -10.86
CA ILE A 111 -12.80 -8.51 -10.09
C ILE A 111 -13.47 -7.16 -9.80
N ILE A 112 -12.72 -6.05 -9.63
CA ILE A 112 -13.29 -4.71 -9.56
C ILE A 112 -14.10 -4.41 -10.83
N GLN A 113 -13.52 -4.64 -12.02
CA GLN A 113 -14.24 -4.46 -13.30
C GLN A 113 -15.50 -5.33 -13.37
N ALA A 114 -15.43 -6.58 -12.93
CA ALA A 114 -16.57 -7.48 -12.90
C ALA A 114 -17.68 -7.01 -11.94
N ILE A 115 -17.30 -6.48 -10.77
CA ILE A 115 -18.24 -5.90 -9.80
C ILE A 115 -18.93 -4.68 -10.42
N LEU A 116 -18.20 -3.78 -11.05
CA LEU A 116 -18.76 -2.59 -11.71
C LEU A 116 -19.71 -2.99 -12.83
N THR A 117 -19.30 -3.88 -13.73
CA THR A 117 -20.13 -4.41 -14.80
C THR A 117 -21.41 -5.06 -14.27
N SER A 118 -21.27 -5.95 -13.29
CA SER A 118 -22.42 -6.61 -12.66
C SER A 118 -23.38 -5.61 -11.99
N GLY A 119 -22.86 -4.58 -11.34
CA GLY A 119 -23.65 -3.51 -10.75
C GLY A 119 -24.49 -2.77 -11.79
N ILE A 120 -23.86 -2.36 -12.90
CA ILE A 120 -24.53 -1.65 -14.01
C ILE A 120 -25.60 -2.54 -14.67
N GLU A 121 -25.27 -3.80 -15.00
CA GLU A 121 -26.21 -4.77 -15.57
C GLU A 121 -27.41 -5.04 -14.66
N ASN A 122 -27.27 -4.84 -13.35
CA ASN A 122 -28.33 -4.97 -12.36
C ASN A 122 -29.01 -3.64 -12.02
N GLY A 123 -28.79 -2.60 -12.83
CA GLY A 123 -29.52 -1.33 -12.77
C GLY A 123 -28.99 -0.34 -11.74
N ILE A 124 -27.70 -0.42 -11.38
CA ILE A 124 -27.01 0.69 -10.74
C ILE A 124 -26.59 1.67 -11.84
N SER A 125 -27.07 2.91 -11.77
CA SER A 125 -26.70 3.94 -12.75
C SER A 125 -25.19 4.21 -12.72
N PRO A 126 -24.49 4.22 -13.88
CA PRO A 126 -23.05 4.50 -13.94
C PRO A 126 -22.64 5.80 -13.22
N GLU A 127 -23.43 6.86 -13.36
CA GLU A 127 -23.21 8.14 -12.67
C GLU A 127 -23.29 8.03 -11.15
N SER A 128 -23.99 7.02 -10.61
CA SER A 128 -24.10 6.77 -9.17
C SER A 128 -22.99 5.86 -8.61
N ILE A 129 -21.98 5.51 -9.42
CA ILE A 129 -20.83 4.71 -9.03
C ILE A 129 -19.63 5.62 -8.79
N ALA A 130 -18.83 5.32 -7.75
CA ALA A 130 -17.54 5.92 -7.50
C ALA A 130 -16.45 4.85 -7.40
N ILE A 131 -15.33 5.09 -8.08
CA ILE A 131 -14.16 4.21 -8.10
C ILE A 131 -13.01 4.99 -7.47
N LEU A 132 -12.47 4.50 -6.37
CA LEU A 132 -11.57 5.25 -5.53
C LEU A 132 -10.28 4.50 -5.23
N ALA A 133 -9.21 5.26 -4.91
CA ALA A 133 -7.98 4.73 -4.37
C ALA A 133 -7.37 5.71 -3.35
N PRO A 134 -6.49 5.29 -2.43
CA PRO A 134 -5.86 6.19 -1.46
C PRO A 134 -4.92 7.22 -2.08
N THR A 135 -4.23 6.87 -3.17
CA THR A 135 -3.22 7.72 -3.81
C THR A 135 -3.57 8.05 -5.26
N GLY A 136 -3.06 9.18 -5.77
CA GLY A 136 -3.24 9.59 -7.17
C GLY A 136 -2.70 8.56 -8.16
N LYS A 137 -1.54 7.97 -7.87
CA LYS A 137 -0.92 6.92 -8.68
C LYS A 137 -1.80 5.66 -8.77
N ALA A 138 -2.34 5.20 -7.64
CA ALA A 138 -3.25 4.06 -7.62
C ALA A 138 -4.56 4.36 -8.37
N ALA A 139 -5.12 5.55 -8.21
CA ALA A 139 -6.31 5.98 -8.94
C ALA A 139 -6.06 6.01 -10.46
N LYS A 140 -4.91 6.53 -10.91
CA LYS A 140 -4.53 6.56 -12.33
C LYS A 140 -4.35 5.15 -12.90
N ARG A 141 -3.69 4.26 -12.16
CA ARG A 141 -3.54 2.85 -12.56
C ARG A 141 -4.91 2.15 -12.69
N LEU A 142 -5.79 2.43 -11.76
CA LEU A 142 -7.16 1.91 -11.78
C LEU A 142 -7.93 2.46 -12.99
N GLN A 143 -7.76 3.74 -13.34
CA GLN A 143 -8.32 4.35 -14.53
C GLN A 143 -7.84 3.65 -15.81
N GLU A 144 -6.54 3.43 -15.95
CA GLU A 144 -5.95 2.72 -17.10
C GLU A 144 -6.50 1.29 -17.22
N SER A 145 -6.60 0.59 -16.11
CA SER A 145 -7.15 -0.77 -16.09
C SER A 145 -8.64 -0.80 -16.44
N CYS A 146 -9.42 0.22 -16.06
CA CYS A 146 -10.84 0.33 -16.34
C CYS A 146 -11.16 1.03 -17.68
N GLN A 147 -10.17 1.34 -18.53
CA GLN A 147 -10.32 2.12 -19.76
C GLN A 147 -11.47 1.63 -20.65
N ASN A 148 -11.55 0.32 -20.89
CA ASN A 148 -12.61 -0.27 -21.72
C ASN A 148 -13.99 -0.06 -21.11
N LEU A 149 -14.11 -0.19 -19.78
CA LEU A 149 -15.34 0.02 -19.06
C LEU A 149 -15.78 1.50 -19.11
N LEU A 150 -14.85 2.41 -18.86
CA LEU A 150 -15.08 3.86 -18.95
C LEU A 150 -15.51 4.29 -20.35
N SER A 151 -14.91 3.70 -21.39
CA SER A 151 -15.31 3.95 -22.78
C SER A 151 -16.71 3.41 -23.10
N SER A 152 -17.10 2.29 -22.50
CA SER A 152 -18.42 1.67 -22.69
C SER A 152 -19.53 2.40 -21.94
N PHE A 153 -19.21 3.08 -20.85
CA PHE A 153 -20.14 3.81 -19.99
C PHE A 153 -19.64 5.23 -19.73
N PRO A 154 -19.90 6.18 -20.64
CA PRO A 154 -19.38 7.56 -20.54
C PRO A 154 -19.81 8.31 -19.27
N ASP A 155 -20.94 7.94 -18.67
CA ASP A 155 -21.46 8.52 -17.44
C ASP A 155 -20.76 7.96 -16.17
N LEU A 156 -19.93 6.93 -16.33
CA LEU A 156 -19.14 6.39 -15.22
C LEU A 156 -17.98 7.35 -14.90
N SER A 157 -17.94 7.82 -13.65
CA SER A 157 -16.90 8.75 -13.21
C SER A 157 -15.52 8.08 -13.26
N GLU A 158 -14.52 8.84 -13.73
CA GLU A 158 -13.13 8.38 -13.68
C GLU A 158 -12.68 8.09 -12.23
N PRO A 159 -11.82 7.08 -12.03
CA PRO A 159 -11.22 6.82 -10.74
C PRO A 159 -10.53 8.04 -10.14
N SER A 160 -10.70 8.26 -8.84
CA SER A 160 -10.14 9.39 -8.13
C SER A 160 -9.60 9.00 -6.76
N THR A 161 -8.85 9.92 -6.12
CA THR A 161 -8.44 9.67 -4.73
C THR A 161 -9.60 9.87 -3.77
N VAL A 162 -9.58 9.13 -2.63
CA VAL A 162 -10.59 9.30 -1.57
C VAL A 162 -10.64 10.75 -1.09
N HIS A 163 -9.50 11.41 -0.91
CA HIS A 163 -9.43 12.83 -0.53
C HIS A 163 -10.14 13.75 -1.54
N ARG A 164 -9.87 13.56 -2.84
CA ARG A 164 -10.51 14.36 -3.89
C ARG A 164 -12.02 14.10 -3.94
N PHE A 165 -12.41 12.85 -3.80
CA PHE A 165 -13.81 12.45 -3.79
C PHE A 165 -14.58 13.07 -2.62
N LEU A 166 -13.98 13.10 -1.44
CA LEU A 166 -14.54 13.77 -0.25
C LEU A 166 -14.46 15.31 -0.33
N GLY A 167 -13.79 15.86 -1.34
CA GLY A 167 -13.61 17.30 -1.49
C GLY A 167 -12.71 17.91 -0.41
N TYR A 168 -11.59 17.26 -0.10
CA TYR A 168 -10.61 17.77 0.87
C TYR A 168 -10.04 19.12 0.45
N ASN A 169 -10.10 20.08 1.35
CA ASN A 169 -9.51 21.40 1.18
C ASN A 169 -8.24 21.51 2.05
N PRO A 170 -7.03 21.52 1.43
CA PRO A 170 -5.78 21.60 2.19
C PRO A 170 -5.63 22.85 3.06
N SER A 171 -6.22 23.99 2.63
CA SER A 171 -6.11 25.25 3.35
C SER A 171 -6.90 25.27 4.67
N SER A 172 -8.03 24.56 4.72
CA SER A 172 -8.88 24.51 5.90
C SER A 172 -8.78 23.17 6.68
N GLY A 173 -8.16 22.14 6.07
CA GLY A 173 -8.13 20.79 6.61
C GLY A 173 -9.49 20.08 6.64
N LYS A 174 -10.51 20.61 5.98
CA LYS A 174 -11.89 20.10 6.02
C LYS A 174 -12.28 19.38 4.74
N TYR A 175 -13.24 18.48 4.88
CA TYR A 175 -13.90 17.81 3.77
C TYR A 175 -15.21 18.53 3.40
N LYS A 176 -15.53 18.58 2.10
CA LYS A 176 -16.78 19.13 1.58
C LYS A 176 -17.97 18.21 1.93
N TYR A 177 -17.77 16.88 1.81
CA TYR A 177 -18.77 15.89 2.13
C TYR A 177 -18.58 15.41 3.57
N ASN A 178 -19.67 15.37 4.32
CA ASN A 178 -19.74 14.99 5.73
C ASN A 178 -21.20 14.63 6.07
N SER A 179 -21.55 14.51 7.35
CA SER A 179 -22.91 14.18 7.81
C SER A 179 -23.97 15.21 7.42
N GLU A 180 -23.60 16.49 7.27
CA GLU A 180 -24.51 17.57 6.85
C GLU A 180 -24.68 17.64 5.32
N ASN A 181 -23.67 17.20 4.58
CA ASN A 181 -23.65 17.14 3.12
C ASN A 181 -23.23 15.75 2.65
N PRO A 182 -24.09 14.73 2.75
CA PRO A 182 -23.73 13.35 2.50
C PRO A 182 -23.56 13.03 1.01
N ILE A 183 -22.76 11.99 0.74
CA ILE A 183 -22.56 11.43 -0.59
C ILE A 183 -23.80 10.64 -1.02
N THR A 184 -24.23 10.86 -2.25
CA THR A 184 -25.44 10.24 -2.83
C THR A 184 -25.17 9.02 -3.73
N LYS A 185 -23.90 8.61 -3.88
CA LYS A 185 -23.52 7.45 -4.72
C LYS A 185 -24.16 6.16 -4.21
N SER A 186 -24.57 5.28 -5.13
CA SER A 186 -25.15 3.97 -4.80
C SER A 186 -24.10 2.88 -4.60
N LEU A 187 -22.94 3.01 -5.27
CA LEU A 187 -21.84 2.06 -5.16
C LEU A 187 -20.52 2.81 -5.07
N ILE A 188 -19.73 2.51 -4.05
CA ILE A 188 -18.35 2.97 -3.90
C ILE A 188 -17.45 1.74 -3.87
N VAL A 189 -16.44 1.70 -4.73
CA VAL A 189 -15.40 0.66 -4.74
C VAL A 189 -14.06 1.33 -4.49
N ILE A 190 -13.31 0.83 -3.52
CA ILE A 190 -12.04 1.42 -3.09
C ILE A 190 -10.94 0.36 -3.23
N ASP A 191 -10.02 0.58 -4.15
CA ASP A 191 -8.82 -0.27 -4.30
C ASP A 191 -7.69 0.18 -3.37
N GLU A 192 -6.68 -0.67 -3.18
CA GLU A 192 -5.52 -0.45 -2.28
C GLU A 192 -5.93 -0.02 -0.87
N SER A 193 -7.00 -0.63 -0.34
CA SER A 193 -7.60 -0.26 0.96
C SER A 193 -6.69 -0.50 2.16
N SER A 194 -5.61 -1.27 2.03
CA SER A 194 -4.56 -1.42 3.06
C SER A 194 -3.86 -0.11 3.42
N MET A 195 -3.89 0.88 2.51
CA MET A 195 -3.31 2.21 2.72
C MET A 195 -4.28 3.22 3.34
N ILE A 196 -5.54 2.84 3.60
CA ILE A 196 -6.52 3.72 4.25
C ILE A 196 -6.24 3.77 5.76
N ASP A 197 -6.05 4.98 6.28
CA ASP A 197 -5.92 5.21 7.71
C ASP A 197 -7.28 5.44 8.37
N ILE A 198 -7.27 5.55 9.71
CA ILE A 198 -8.51 5.71 10.49
C ILE A 198 -9.19 7.05 10.23
N PHE A 199 -8.44 8.11 9.89
CA PHE A 199 -8.98 9.46 9.66
C PHE A 199 -9.73 9.53 8.32
N ILE A 200 -9.15 8.95 7.27
CA ILE A 200 -9.80 8.83 5.95
C ILE A 200 -11.04 7.96 6.06
N LEU A 201 -10.95 6.86 6.82
CA LEU A 201 -12.09 5.96 7.02
C LEU A 201 -13.22 6.66 7.77
N GLU A 202 -12.93 7.37 8.88
CA GLU A 202 -13.92 8.15 9.62
C GLU A 202 -14.64 9.13 8.70
N ALA A 203 -13.87 9.97 7.98
CA ALA A 203 -14.43 10.98 7.08
C ALA A 203 -15.31 10.36 5.97
N LEU A 204 -14.89 9.22 5.42
CA LEU A 204 -15.65 8.52 4.40
C LEU A 204 -16.96 7.95 4.96
N LEU A 205 -16.92 7.29 6.10
CA LEU A 205 -18.11 6.70 6.73
C LEU A 205 -19.09 7.78 7.24
N GLU A 206 -18.59 8.90 7.73
CA GLU A 206 -19.41 10.05 8.10
C GLU A 206 -20.10 10.68 6.88
N ALA A 207 -19.38 10.83 5.77
CA ALA A 207 -19.91 11.38 4.53
C ALA A 207 -20.85 10.42 3.77
N TYR A 208 -20.76 9.13 4.05
CA TYR A 208 -21.54 8.08 3.40
C TYR A 208 -22.32 7.26 4.42
N PRO A 209 -23.37 7.83 5.01
CA PRO A 209 -24.21 7.12 5.97
C PRO A 209 -24.95 5.98 5.26
N ASN A 210 -24.61 4.75 5.62
CA ASN A 210 -25.16 3.51 5.02
C ASN A 210 -26.62 3.20 5.40
N VAL A 211 -27.37 4.20 5.80
CA VAL A 211 -28.69 4.04 6.39
C VAL A 211 -29.78 3.79 5.36
N GLU A 212 -29.50 4.13 4.10
CA GLU A 212 -30.49 4.03 3.03
C GLU A 212 -30.37 2.70 2.28
N GLU A 213 -31.52 2.10 2.02
CA GLU A 213 -31.63 0.87 1.26
C GLU A 213 -31.01 1.02 -0.14
N GLY A 214 -30.05 0.16 -0.46
CA GLY A 214 -29.40 0.13 -1.78
C GLY A 214 -27.99 0.72 -1.88
N LYS A 215 -27.47 1.41 -0.87
CA LYS A 215 -26.08 1.91 -0.85
C LYS A 215 -25.06 0.80 -0.55
N ARG A 216 -23.92 0.82 -1.22
CA ARG A 216 -22.84 -0.18 -1.06
C ARG A 216 -21.46 0.45 -1.07
N ILE A 217 -20.61 -0.05 -0.19
CA ILE A 217 -19.20 0.27 -0.19
C ILE A 217 -18.39 -1.03 -0.15
N ILE A 218 -17.41 -1.14 -1.05
CA ILE A 218 -16.56 -2.32 -1.20
C ILE A 218 -15.10 -1.89 -1.06
N PHE A 219 -14.44 -2.41 -0.05
CA PHE A 219 -13.01 -2.21 0.19
C PHE A 219 -12.24 -3.38 -0.41
N VAL A 220 -11.27 -3.09 -1.28
CA VAL A 220 -10.41 -4.08 -1.93
C VAL A 220 -8.97 -3.81 -1.55
N GLY A 221 -8.23 -4.84 -1.14
CA GLY A 221 -6.84 -4.64 -0.71
C GLY A 221 -6.10 -5.93 -0.40
N ASP A 222 -4.90 -5.77 0.10
CA ASP A 222 -4.03 -6.85 0.55
C ASP A 222 -3.60 -6.57 2.00
N PRO A 223 -4.08 -7.36 2.99
CA PRO A 223 -3.79 -7.11 4.40
C PRO A 223 -2.31 -7.36 4.76
N ASP A 224 -1.54 -7.98 3.89
CA ASP A 224 -0.15 -8.36 4.11
C ASP A 224 0.84 -7.35 3.56
N GLN A 225 0.38 -6.44 2.70
CA GLN A 225 1.17 -5.29 2.24
C GLN A 225 1.37 -4.27 3.36
N LEU A 226 2.16 -3.24 3.05
CA LEU A 226 2.42 -2.13 3.96
C LEU A 226 1.11 -1.46 4.40
N LEU A 227 1.06 -1.14 5.68
CA LEU A 227 -0.03 -0.40 6.29
C LEU A 227 0.00 1.07 5.85
N SER A 228 -1.09 1.78 6.14
CA SER A 228 -1.16 3.24 6.00
C SER A 228 -0.01 3.93 6.74
N VAL A 229 0.45 5.09 6.26
CA VAL A 229 1.49 5.87 6.96
C VAL A 229 0.96 6.38 8.30
N ASN A 230 -0.29 6.86 8.32
CA ASN A 230 -0.95 7.33 9.53
C ASN A 230 -1.49 6.20 10.40
N SER A 231 -2.08 6.55 11.54
CA SER A 231 -2.57 5.62 12.56
C SER A 231 -3.65 4.67 12.05
N GLY A 232 -3.61 3.44 12.58
CA GLY A 232 -4.55 2.38 12.29
C GLY A 232 -4.05 1.36 11.26
N SER A 233 -4.64 0.17 11.31
CA SER A 233 -4.51 -0.88 10.30
C SER A 233 -5.90 -1.42 9.97
N VAL A 234 -6.78 -0.48 9.65
CA VAL A 234 -8.24 -0.71 9.60
C VAL A 234 -8.65 -1.81 8.63
N PHE A 235 -7.99 -1.92 7.47
CA PHE A 235 -8.30 -2.99 6.53
C PHE A 235 -7.93 -4.38 7.08
N ALA A 236 -6.79 -4.50 7.76
CA ALA A 236 -6.41 -5.75 8.43
C ALA A 236 -7.37 -6.10 9.59
N ASP A 237 -7.86 -5.09 10.31
CA ASP A 237 -8.88 -5.27 11.35
C ASP A 237 -10.20 -5.81 10.76
N PHE A 238 -10.63 -5.30 9.60
CA PHE A 238 -11.83 -5.78 8.91
C PHE A 238 -11.68 -7.22 8.44
N ILE A 239 -10.51 -7.60 7.92
CA ILE A 239 -10.25 -8.99 7.52
C ILE A 239 -10.26 -9.91 8.75
N ARG A 240 -9.69 -9.49 9.90
CA ARG A 240 -9.74 -10.22 11.17
C ARG A 240 -11.16 -10.34 11.73
N LEU A 241 -12.00 -9.31 11.55
CA LEU A 241 -13.41 -9.32 11.96
C LEU A 241 -14.21 -10.43 11.26
N ASN A 242 -13.80 -10.83 10.06
CA ASN A 242 -14.37 -11.91 9.25
C ASN A 242 -15.90 -11.79 9.04
N LYS A 243 -16.40 -10.56 8.94
CA LYS A 243 -17.81 -10.25 8.59
C LYS A 243 -17.86 -9.61 7.22
N ASN A 244 -18.72 -10.11 6.33
CA ASN A 244 -18.85 -9.64 4.93
C ASN A 244 -17.49 -9.62 4.18
N THR A 245 -16.63 -10.59 4.49
CA THR A 245 -15.25 -10.70 4.00
C THR A 245 -15.18 -11.75 2.91
N PHE A 246 -14.49 -11.42 1.84
CA PHE A 246 -14.23 -12.29 0.69
C PHE A 246 -12.73 -12.37 0.47
N LYS A 247 -12.23 -13.55 0.07
CA LYS A 247 -10.81 -13.77 -0.15
C LYS A 247 -10.57 -14.35 -1.54
N LEU A 248 -9.66 -13.73 -2.31
CA LEU A 248 -9.14 -14.28 -3.56
C LEU A 248 -7.90 -15.12 -3.23
N THR A 249 -7.99 -16.41 -3.51
CA THR A 249 -6.93 -17.38 -3.21
C THR A 249 -6.13 -17.78 -4.45
N GLN A 250 -6.79 -17.77 -5.63
CA GLN A 250 -6.14 -18.13 -6.89
C GLN A 250 -5.33 -16.95 -7.44
N SER A 251 -4.07 -17.20 -7.78
CA SER A 251 -3.21 -16.22 -8.44
C SER A 251 -3.06 -16.54 -9.92
N PHE A 252 -3.27 -15.54 -10.76
CA PHE A 252 -3.29 -15.62 -12.23
C PHE A 252 -2.01 -15.07 -12.90
N ARG A 253 -0.95 -14.77 -12.14
CA ARG A 253 0.36 -14.47 -12.75
C ARG A 253 0.89 -15.74 -13.39
N GLN A 254 0.68 -15.84 -14.71
CA GLN A 254 0.97 -17.05 -15.51
C GLN A 254 2.28 -16.96 -16.32
N THR A 255 3.24 -16.13 -15.97
CA THR A 255 4.54 -16.20 -16.61
C THR A 255 5.41 -17.17 -15.84
N SER A 256 6.02 -18.13 -16.52
CA SER A 256 7.01 -19.04 -15.92
C SER A 256 8.12 -18.29 -15.19
N GLU A 257 8.44 -17.08 -15.64
CA GLU A 257 9.41 -16.17 -15.03
C GLU A 257 8.99 -15.63 -13.66
N GLY A 258 7.70 -15.53 -13.35
CA GLY A 258 7.16 -15.01 -12.08
C GLY A 258 6.78 -16.07 -11.04
N GLU A 259 6.90 -17.37 -11.35
CA GLU A 259 6.50 -18.45 -10.43
C GLU A 259 7.35 -18.50 -9.17
N GLU A 260 8.65 -18.28 -9.28
CA GLU A 260 9.55 -18.24 -8.10
C GLU A 260 9.22 -17.07 -7.17
N ILE A 261 8.93 -15.89 -7.74
CA ILE A 261 8.53 -14.70 -6.95
C ILE A 261 7.22 -14.97 -6.21
N LYS A 262 6.25 -15.59 -6.90
CA LYS A 262 4.98 -16.00 -6.31
C LYS A 262 5.16 -17.03 -5.20
N SER A 263 6.00 -18.04 -5.45
CA SER A 263 6.32 -19.07 -4.45
C SER A 263 6.93 -18.44 -3.21
N LEU A 264 7.92 -17.54 -3.38
CA LEU A 264 8.53 -16.80 -2.29
C LEU A 264 7.51 -15.93 -1.53
N ALA A 265 6.68 -15.17 -2.24
CA ALA A 265 5.65 -14.34 -1.62
C ALA A 265 4.63 -15.17 -0.82
N ASN A 266 4.19 -16.32 -1.34
CA ASN A 266 3.28 -17.23 -0.63
C ASN A 266 3.94 -17.83 0.62
N LYS A 267 5.22 -18.19 0.54
CA LYS A 267 5.96 -18.69 1.69
C LYS A 267 6.13 -17.62 2.77
N ILE A 268 6.47 -16.38 2.38
CA ILE A 268 6.52 -15.24 3.31
C ILE A 268 5.15 -15.02 3.98
N HIS A 269 4.07 -15.17 3.22
CA HIS A 269 2.71 -15.07 3.78
C HIS A 269 2.42 -16.18 4.80
N SER A 270 2.88 -17.41 4.55
CA SER A 270 2.67 -18.55 5.47
C SER A 270 3.53 -18.51 6.74
N LEU A 271 4.66 -17.78 6.74
CA LEU A 271 5.53 -17.62 7.92
C LEU A 271 4.88 -16.90 9.10
N LYS A 272 3.72 -16.30 8.94
CA LYS A 272 3.01 -15.64 10.05
C LYS A 272 2.66 -16.60 11.19
N ASP A 273 2.62 -17.90 10.89
CA ASP A 273 2.18 -18.95 11.83
C ASP A 273 3.29 -19.95 12.20
N GLU A 274 4.48 -19.89 11.56
CA GLU A 274 5.56 -20.87 11.79
C GLU A 274 6.94 -20.20 11.91
N ASP A 275 7.70 -20.58 12.95
CA ASP A 275 9.04 -20.01 13.26
C ASP A 275 10.19 -20.47 12.33
N ASN A 276 9.92 -21.15 11.22
CA ASN A 276 10.96 -21.82 10.43
C ASN A 276 11.34 -21.05 9.13
N THR A 277 12.19 -20.03 9.27
CA THR A 277 12.71 -19.22 8.15
C THR A 277 13.71 -19.96 7.24
N ASN A 278 14.27 -21.10 7.67
CA ASN A 278 15.25 -21.84 6.88
C ASN A 278 14.65 -22.45 5.60
N ILE A 279 13.37 -22.82 5.64
CA ILE A 279 12.64 -23.38 4.49
C ILE A 279 12.53 -22.35 3.32
N LEU A 280 12.60 -21.06 3.62
CA LEU A 280 12.55 -20.01 2.59
C LEU A 280 13.83 -19.94 1.76
N LEU A 281 14.97 -20.21 2.36
CA LEU A 281 16.27 -20.10 1.70
C LEU A 281 16.51 -21.18 0.66
N GLU A 282 15.85 -22.32 0.78
CA GLU A 282 15.96 -23.43 -0.20
C GLU A 282 15.49 -23.04 -1.60
N ASN A 283 14.70 -21.94 -1.73
CA ASN A 283 14.16 -21.48 -3.01
C ASN A 283 14.77 -20.16 -3.48
N ILE A 284 15.78 -19.68 -2.78
CA ILE A 284 16.50 -18.47 -3.16
C ILE A 284 17.88 -18.88 -3.67
N SER A 285 18.20 -18.53 -4.91
CA SER A 285 19.54 -18.77 -5.46
C SER A 285 20.52 -17.82 -4.78
N ILE A 286 21.28 -18.32 -3.78
CA ILE A 286 22.34 -17.55 -3.13
C ILE A 286 23.56 -17.54 -4.05
N GLN A 287 23.94 -16.35 -4.50
CA GLN A 287 25.01 -16.15 -5.46
C GLN A 287 26.16 -15.36 -4.82
N LYS A 288 27.39 -15.67 -5.21
CA LYS A 288 28.59 -14.90 -4.79
C LYS A 288 28.88 -13.71 -5.70
N LYS A 289 28.24 -13.64 -6.86
CA LYS A 289 28.40 -12.56 -7.86
C LYS A 289 27.08 -12.32 -8.55
N LEU A 290 26.90 -11.11 -9.08
CA LEU A 290 25.78 -10.78 -9.96
C LEU A 290 25.72 -11.79 -11.12
N SER A 291 24.65 -12.55 -11.16
CA SER A 291 24.30 -13.36 -12.32
C SER A 291 23.29 -12.55 -13.14
N TYR A 292 23.62 -12.33 -14.39
CA TYR A 292 22.80 -11.57 -15.32
C TYR A 292 21.60 -12.36 -15.89
N ASN A 293 21.32 -13.54 -15.35
CA ASN A 293 20.06 -14.23 -15.61
C ASN A 293 18.93 -13.51 -14.86
N ASN A 294 18.29 -12.57 -15.54
CA ASN A 294 17.26 -11.69 -15.03
C ASN A 294 15.89 -12.39 -14.85
N THR A 295 15.87 -13.61 -14.31
CA THR A 295 14.65 -14.37 -14.03
C THR A 295 14.68 -14.94 -12.62
N GLY A 296 13.51 -15.01 -11.99
CA GLY A 296 13.36 -15.61 -10.67
C GLY A 296 13.85 -14.76 -9.49
N VAL A 297 14.31 -15.40 -8.42
CA VAL A 297 14.76 -14.77 -7.18
C VAL A 297 16.22 -15.12 -6.90
N SER A 298 17.05 -14.09 -6.77
CA SER A 298 18.46 -14.23 -6.42
C SER A 298 18.81 -13.40 -5.16
N PHE A 299 19.78 -13.88 -4.39
CA PHE A 299 20.35 -13.18 -3.24
C PHE A 299 21.85 -13.07 -3.40
N ILE A 300 22.38 -11.86 -3.22
CA ILE A 300 23.81 -11.57 -3.20
C ILE A 300 24.16 -11.11 -1.80
N GLU A 301 24.95 -11.91 -1.09
CA GLU A 301 25.37 -11.59 0.25
C GLU A 301 26.53 -10.60 0.23
N THR A 302 26.41 -9.54 1.02
CA THR A 302 27.44 -8.51 1.21
C THR A 302 27.67 -8.27 2.69
N THR A 303 28.85 -7.76 3.02
CA THR A 303 29.25 -7.43 4.39
C THR A 303 29.39 -5.93 4.63
N LYS A 304 29.32 -5.11 3.56
CA LYS A 304 29.44 -3.65 3.62
C LYS A 304 28.36 -2.99 2.78
N ASP A 305 27.83 -1.90 3.28
CA ASP A 305 26.78 -1.13 2.61
C ASP A 305 27.28 -0.52 1.29
N GLU A 306 28.54 -0.09 1.22
CA GLU A 306 29.15 0.45 0.00
C GLU A 306 29.24 -0.59 -1.12
N GLU A 307 29.56 -1.85 -0.79
CA GLU A 307 29.55 -2.98 -1.73
C GLU A 307 28.15 -3.23 -2.28
N SER A 308 27.13 -3.17 -1.41
CA SER A 308 25.73 -3.32 -1.80
C SER A 308 25.29 -2.26 -2.79
N ILE A 309 25.69 -1.00 -2.58
CA ILE A 309 25.35 0.12 -3.48
C ILE A 309 26.06 -0.05 -4.83
N GLN A 310 27.35 -0.44 -4.85
CA GLN A 310 28.07 -0.69 -6.09
C GLN A 310 27.42 -1.82 -6.91
N LEU A 311 27.07 -2.94 -6.27
CA LEU A 311 26.38 -4.05 -6.94
C LEU A 311 24.99 -3.65 -7.46
N ALA A 312 24.27 -2.80 -6.75
CA ALA A 312 22.98 -2.29 -7.22
C ALA A 312 23.15 -1.36 -8.44
N PHE A 313 24.21 -0.58 -8.49
CA PHE A 313 24.56 0.23 -9.65
C PHE A 313 24.93 -0.64 -10.85
N ASP A 314 25.78 -1.65 -10.67
CA ASP A 314 26.16 -2.61 -11.72
C ASP A 314 24.92 -3.35 -12.26
N TRP A 315 24.01 -3.75 -11.37
CA TRP A 315 22.73 -4.34 -11.73
C TRP A 315 21.87 -3.37 -12.58
N TYR A 316 21.78 -2.11 -12.18
CA TYR A 316 21.02 -1.09 -12.90
C TYR A 316 21.63 -0.81 -14.28
N GLN A 317 22.96 -0.65 -14.40
CA GLN A 317 23.65 -0.44 -15.66
C GLN A 317 23.42 -1.63 -16.62
N ASN A 318 23.52 -2.86 -16.11
CA ASN A 318 23.31 -4.04 -16.94
C ASN A 318 21.90 -4.08 -17.54
N LEU A 319 20.86 -3.81 -16.74
CA LEU A 319 19.48 -3.72 -17.24
C LEU A 319 19.32 -2.63 -18.29
N THR A 320 19.93 -1.46 -18.05
CA THR A 320 19.85 -0.33 -18.97
C THR A 320 20.51 -0.67 -20.31
N ASN A 321 21.67 -1.33 -20.28
CA ASN A 321 22.38 -1.80 -21.49
C ASN A 321 21.53 -2.82 -22.29
N GLU A 322 20.77 -3.65 -21.59
CA GLU A 322 19.83 -4.59 -22.21
C GLU A 322 18.47 -3.96 -22.58
N LYS A 323 18.30 -2.64 -22.40
CA LYS A 323 17.05 -1.90 -22.62
C LYS A 323 15.87 -2.45 -21.80
N LYS A 324 16.17 -2.99 -20.62
CA LYS A 324 15.19 -3.48 -19.65
C LYS A 324 14.91 -2.41 -18.59
N ILE A 325 13.71 -2.44 -18.02
CA ILE A 325 13.29 -1.51 -16.97
C ILE A 325 13.34 -2.22 -15.63
N GLY A 326 14.14 -1.69 -14.72
CA GLY A 326 14.25 -2.16 -13.34
C GLY A 326 14.18 -1.01 -12.34
N GLN A 327 13.90 -1.36 -11.08
CA GLN A 327 13.82 -0.38 -10.00
C GLN A 327 14.59 -0.88 -8.77
N ILE A 328 15.48 -0.03 -8.27
CA ILE A 328 16.14 -0.25 -6.96
C ILE A 328 15.19 0.19 -5.87
N LEU A 329 14.93 -0.69 -4.90
CA LEU A 329 14.11 -0.43 -3.73
C LEU A 329 14.95 -0.51 -2.46
N THR A 330 14.64 0.33 -1.49
CA THR A 330 15.22 0.29 -0.14
C THR A 330 14.14 0.63 0.89
N PRO A 331 14.20 0.10 2.12
CA PRO A 331 13.32 0.53 3.20
C PRO A 331 13.54 1.98 3.62
N TYR A 332 14.73 2.52 3.38
CA TYR A 332 15.24 3.74 4.01
C TYR A 332 15.30 4.93 3.07
N ASN A 333 15.24 6.14 3.65
CA ASN A 333 15.40 7.39 2.91
C ASN A 333 16.79 8.02 3.12
N GLU A 334 17.29 8.05 4.37
CA GLU A 334 18.47 8.86 4.76
C GLU A 334 19.64 8.06 5.37
N THR A 335 19.59 6.72 5.35
CA THR A 335 20.72 5.87 5.79
C THR A 335 21.80 5.76 4.70
N LYS A 336 22.91 5.04 4.98
CA LYS A 336 23.95 4.74 3.98
C LYS A 336 23.33 4.08 2.73
N ILE A 337 22.46 3.08 2.91
CA ILE A 337 21.72 2.44 1.81
C ILE A 337 20.35 3.08 1.57
N GLY A 338 20.15 4.32 1.99
CA GLY A 338 18.92 5.08 1.76
C GLY A 338 18.83 5.68 0.36
N VAL A 339 17.63 6.07 -0.03
CA VAL A 339 17.34 6.65 -1.35
C VAL A 339 18.27 7.80 -1.70
N LYS A 340 18.54 8.72 -0.75
CA LYS A 340 19.40 9.89 -1.00
C LYS A 340 20.83 9.47 -1.33
N SER A 341 21.41 8.56 -0.55
CA SER A 341 22.80 8.10 -0.72
C SER A 341 22.97 7.31 -2.02
N ILE A 342 22.04 6.41 -2.33
CA ILE A 342 22.08 5.59 -3.54
C ILE A 342 21.94 6.47 -4.79
N ASN A 343 20.97 7.38 -4.82
CA ASN A 343 20.77 8.27 -5.97
C ASN A 343 21.97 9.18 -6.19
N ALA A 344 22.54 9.77 -5.11
CA ALA A 344 23.73 10.61 -5.21
C ALA A 344 24.96 9.83 -5.71
N PHE A 345 25.12 8.57 -5.27
CA PHE A 345 26.20 7.71 -5.74
C PHE A 345 26.06 7.42 -7.25
N ILE A 346 24.86 7.00 -7.69
CA ILE A 346 24.62 6.67 -9.09
C ILE A 346 24.77 7.90 -9.99
N GLU A 347 24.24 9.06 -9.56
CA GLU A 347 24.42 10.32 -10.30
C GLU A 347 25.90 10.69 -10.47
N LYS A 348 26.72 10.51 -9.42
CA LYS A 348 28.15 10.77 -9.47
C LYS A 348 28.85 9.85 -10.46
N GLU A 349 28.58 8.55 -10.41
CA GLU A 349 29.20 7.57 -11.32
C GLU A 349 28.83 7.85 -12.79
N LEU A 350 27.53 8.15 -13.05
CA LEU A 350 27.06 8.47 -14.40
C LEU A 350 27.50 9.87 -14.91
N SER A 351 27.76 10.83 -14.03
CA SER A 351 28.23 12.16 -14.46
C SER A 351 29.64 12.16 -15.04
N ASN A 352 30.40 11.10 -14.82
CA ASN A 352 31.73 10.89 -15.42
C ASN A 352 31.65 10.38 -16.88
N GLU A 353 30.45 9.98 -17.35
CA GLU A 353 30.19 9.50 -18.72
C GLU A 353 29.36 10.56 -19.45
N ASP A 354 29.95 11.34 -20.35
CA ASP A 354 29.40 12.36 -21.27
C ASP A 354 28.05 13.02 -20.92
N ALA A 355 28.10 14.24 -20.39
CA ALA A 355 27.00 15.03 -19.85
C ALA A 355 25.99 15.61 -20.88
N ALA A 356 26.06 15.29 -22.15
CA ALA A 356 25.29 16.00 -23.20
C ALA A 356 23.83 15.55 -23.39
N ASN A 357 23.45 14.35 -22.90
CA ASN A 357 22.07 13.84 -22.97
C ASN A 357 21.70 13.08 -21.68
N SER A 358 21.62 13.77 -20.55
CA SER A 358 21.29 13.11 -19.29
C SER A 358 19.84 12.62 -19.26
N ILE A 359 19.67 11.35 -19.54
CA ILE A 359 18.44 10.60 -19.29
C ILE A 359 18.36 10.34 -17.80
N LEU A 360 17.47 11.06 -17.10
CA LEU A 360 17.32 10.95 -15.65
C LEU A 360 16.05 10.16 -15.31
N PRO A 361 16.15 9.00 -14.69
CA PRO A 361 14.98 8.40 -14.03
C PRO A 361 14.57 9.30 -12.87
N VAL A 362 13.30 9.69 -12.86
CA VAL A 362 12.77 10.61 -11.86
C VAL A 362 11.43 10.15 -11.31
N ILE A 363 11.10 10.66 -10.13
CA ILE A 363 9.79 10.52 -9.50
C ILE A 363 9.18 11.90 -9.27
N VAL A 364 7.88 12.00 -9.54
CA VAL A 364 7.09 13.20 -9.28
C VAL A 364 6.78 13.28 -7.79
N ASN A 365 7.11 14.41 -7.13
CA ASN A 365 6.92 14.57 -5.69
C ASN A 365 5.59 15.23 -5.30
N ASN A 366 4.93 15.92 -6.23
CA ASN A 366 3.67 16.62 -5.98
C ASN A 366 2.63 16.26 -7.05
N ASN A 367 1.36 16.44 -6.73
CA ASN A 367 0.32 16.33 -7.74
C ASN A 367 0.37 17.58 -8.66
N LEU A 368 0.61 17.37 -9.95
CA LEU A 368 0.65 18.39 -10.99
C LEU A 368 -0.60 18.19 -11.86
N TYR A 369 -1.73 18.71 -11.39
CA TYR A 369 -3.05 18.47 -11.99
C TYR A 369 -3.14 18.96 -13.44
N ASP A 370 -2.52 20.08 -13.75
CA ASP A 370 -2.50 20.67 -15.11
C ASP A 370 -1.80 19.73 -16.12
N LEU A 371 -0.83 18.96 -15.67
CA LEU A 371 -0.09 17.99 -16.47
C LEU A 371 -0.65 16.56 -16.34
N LYS A 372 -1.69 16.36 -15.53
CA LYS A 372 -2.22 15.03 -15.15
C LYS A 372 -1.16 14.10 -14.61
N LEU A 373 -0.18 14.67 -13.88
CA LEU A 373 0.86 13.92 -13.18
C LEU A 373 0.59 13.90 -11.68
N PHE A 374 0.83 12.73 -11.05
CA PHE A 374 0.54 12.53 -9.65
C PHE A 374 1.80 12.20 -8.85
N ASN A 375 1.78 12.56 -7.58
CA ASN A 375 2.86 12.21 -6.65
C ASN A 375 3.12 10.69 -6.69
N GLY A 376 4.39 10.33 -6.82
CA GLY A 376 4.85 8.96 -6.92
C GLY A 376 4.91 8.40 -8.35
N GLU A 377 4.51 9.13 -9.40
CA GLU A 377 4.72 8.68 -10.77
C GLU A 377 6.21 8.68 -11.14
N ASN A 378 6.67 7.56 -11.69
CA ASN A 378 8.04 7.36 -12.12
C ASN A 378 8.14 7.43 -13.65
N GLY A 379 9.26 7.90 -14.14
CA GLY A 379 9.53 7.98 -15.57
C GLY A 379 10.92 8.52 -15.84
N ILE A 380 11.15 8.84 -17.09
CA ILE A 380 12.43 9.37 -17.59
C ILE A 380 12.24 10.84 -17.90
N LEU A 381 13.13 11.69 -17.38
CA LEU A 381 13.20 13.10 -17.67
C LEU A 381 14.40 13.37 -18.59
N VAL A 382 14.16 13.99 -19.71
CA VAL A 382 15.19 14.41 -20.68
C VAL A 382 15.21 15.93 -20.73
N SER A 383 16.40 16.53 -20.66
CA SER A 383 16.57 17.99 -20.80
C SER A 383 16.53 18.37 -22.28
N ASN A 384 15.74 19.39 -22.61
CA ASN A 384 15.76 20.08 -23.91
C ASN A 384 16.22 21.52 -23.69
N GLU A 385 16.48 22.28 -24.73
CA GLU A 385 17.02 23.67 -24.63
C GLU A 385 16.19 24.58 -23.72
N ASN A 386 14.84 24.54 -23.81
CA ASN A 386 13.93 25.42 -23.08
C ASN A 386 12.81 24.70 -22.30
N SER A 387 12.91 23.38 -22.13
CA SER A 387 11.90 22.56 -21.46
C SER A 387 12.48 21.22 -21.04
N TYR A 388 11.67 20.42 -20.39
CA TYR A 388 11.97 19.00 -20.16
C TYR A 388 10.93 18.14 -20.86
N SER A 389 11.34 16.95 -21.31
CA SER A 389 10.42 15.92 -21.77
C SER A 389 10.37 14.83 -20.70
N PHE A 390 9.22 14.66 -20.06
CA PHE A 390 9.00 13.58 -19.08
C PHE A 390 8.23 12.45 -19.74
N THR A 391 8.81 11.26 -19.74
CA THR A 391 8.19 10.04 -20.25
C THR A 391 7.87 9.12 -19.08
N PRO A 392 6.61 9.11 -18.58
CA PRO A 392 6.19 8.11 -17.58
C PRO A 392 6.37 6.70 -18.15
N TYR A 393 6.76 5.72 -17.32
CA TYR A 393 6.95 4.35 -17.80
C TYR A 393 5.67 3.79 -18.44
N GLY A 394 5.81 3.30 -19.70
CA GLY A 394 4.71 2.74 -20.48
C GLY A 394 3.74 3.77 -21.08
N LYS A 395 4.08 5.06 -21.12
CA LYS A 395 3.21 6.15 -21.60
C LYS A 395 3.96 7.07 -22.58
N PRO A 396 3.21 7.89 -23.35
CA PRO A 396 3.83 8.90 -24.22
C PRO A 396 4.49 10.02 -23.37
N ALA A 397 5.46 10.67 -23.98
CA ALA A 397 6.18 11.79 -23.40
C ALA A 397 5.26 13.04 -23.21
N ILE A 398 5.50 13.76 -22.14
CA ILE A 398 4.80 15.00 -21.77
C ILE A 398 5.83 16.12 -21.68
N GLN A 399 5.54 17.27 -22.29
CA GLN A 399 6.40 18.44 -22.18
C GLN A 399 6.21 19.10 -20.81
N ILE A 400 7.33 19.34 -20.12
CA ILE A 400 7.37 19.91 -18.77
C ILE A 400 8.03 21.27 -18.83
N PRO A 401 7.36 22.35 -18.41
CA PRO A 401 7.98 23.68 -18.28
C PRO A 401 9.15 23.64 -17.28
N ILE A 402 10.17 24.48 -17.50
CA ILE A 402 11.37 24.55 -16.64
C ILE A 402 10.98 24.79 -15.17
N SER A 403 9.97 25.61 -14.90
CA SER A 403 9.49 25.92 -13.55
C SER A 403 8.99 24.69 -12.75
N TYR A 404 8.64 23.62 -13.43
CA TYR A 404 8.16 22.37 -12.79
C TYR A 404 9.30 21.40 -12.44
N ARG A 405 10.56 21.67 -12.86
CA ARG A 405 11.71 20.79 -12.58
C ARG A 405 11.87 20.46 -11.09
N GLN A 406 11.56 21.39 -10.21
CA GLN A 406 11.62 21.23 -8.76
C GLN A 406 10.72 20.13 -8.19
N TYR A 407 9.71 19.72 -8.94
CA TYR A 407 8.78 18.64 -8.52
C TYR A 407 9.23 17.26 -8.93
N PHE A 408 10.41 17.14 -9.54
CA PHE A 408 10.99 15.89 -9.98
C PHE A 408 12.30 15.64 -9.22
N THR A 409 12.44 14.48 -8.61
CA THR A 409 13.68 14.04 -7.97
C THR A 409 14.18 12.76 -8.60
N SER A 410 15.48 12.53 -8.54
CA SER A 410 16.10 11.30 -9.05
C SER A 410 15.50 10.07 -8.42
N ALA A 411 15.30 9.05 -9.22
CA ALA A 411 14.58 7.83 -8.85
C ALA A 411 15.27 6.57 -9.37
N TYR A 412 16.59 6.53 -9.42
CA TYR A 412 17.33 5.27 -9.59
C TYR A 412 16.97 4.30 -8.47
N ALA A 413 16.93 4.81 -7.24
CA ALA A 413 16.36 4.13 -6.09
C ALA A 413 15.16 4.91 -5.52
N ILE A 414 14.16 4.18 -5.03
CA ILE A 414 13.01 4.71 -4.29
C ILE A 414 12.75 3.88 -3.05
N THR A 415 11.99 4.43 -2.08
CA THR A 415 11.58 3.63 -0.93
C THR A 415 10.52 2.60 -1.33
N VAL A 416 10.47 1.47 -0.60
CA VAL A 416 9.42 0.45 -0.76
C VAL A 416 8.03 1.09 -0.59
N HIS A 417 7.86 2.07 0.31
CA HIS A 417 6.61 2.81 0.47
C HIS A 417 6.21 3.56 -0.81
N LYS A 418 7.15 4.26 -1.46
CA LYS A 418 6.90 4.98 -2.72
C LYS A 418 6.64 4.04 -3.90
N SER A 419 7.01 2.76 -3.80
CA SER A 419 6.72 1.75 -4.82
C SER A 419 5.30 1.19 -4.74
N GLN A 420 4.55 1.47 -3.66
CA GLN A 420 3.15 1.04 -3.53
C GLN A 420 2.31 1.49 -4.72
N GLY A 421 1.38 0.65 -5.17
CA GLY A 421 0.61 0.90 -6.40
C GLY A 421 1.44 0.82 -7.68
N SER A 422 2.70 0.37 -7.66
CA SER A 422 3.55 0.16 -8.85
C SER A 422 3.97 -1.28 -8.99
N GLU A 423 4.30 -1.68 -10.22
CA GLU A 423 4.95 -2.94 -10.52
C GLU A 423 6.06 -2.69 -11.55
N TYR A 424 7.14 -3.45 -11.43
CA TYR A 424 8.33 -3.35 -12.29
C TYR A 424 8.66 -4.74 -12.84
N ASP A 425 9.24 -4.80 -14.01
CA ASP A 425 9.69 -6.08 -14.57
C ASP A 425 10.78 -6.68 -13.67
N HIS A 426 11.73 -5.86 -13.26
CA HIS A 426 12.87 -6.27 -12.45
C HIS A 426 12.97 -5.38 -11.19
N VAL A 427 13.22 -5.97 -10.03
CA VAL A 427 13.41 -5.27 -8.76
C VAL A 427 14.72 -5.68 -8.12
N CYS A 428 15.51 -4.70 -7.70
CA CYS A 428 16.65 -4.88 -6.80
C CYS A 428 16.25 -4.34 -5.42
N LEU A 429 16.27 -5.19 -4.39
CA LEU A 429 16.01 -4.76 -3.00
C LEU A 429 17.31 -4.74 -2.22
N LEU A 430 17.68 -3.56 -1.72
CA LEU A 430 18.81 -3.39 -0.83
C LEU A 430 18.41 -3.61 0.63
N ILE A 431 19.19 -4.46 1.31
CA ILE A 431 19.08 -4.80 2.71
C ILE A 431 20.38 -4.35 3.38
N PRO A 432 20.36 -3.67 4.55
CA PRO A 432 21.60 -3.27 5.23
C PRO A 432 22.57 -4.43 5.41
N ALA A 433 23.84 -4.19 5.12
CA ALA A 433 24.89 -5.18 5.35
C ALA A 433 25.51 -5.06 6.74
N GLU A 434 25.59 -3.82 7.27
CA GLU A 434 26.26 -3.48 8.52
C GLU A 434 25.34 -3.42 9.75
N MET A 435 24.03 -3.57 9.57
CA MET A 435 23.06 -3.56 10.66
C MET A 435 22.95 -4.95 11.29
N GLU A 436 23.05 -5.05 12.61
CA GLU A 436 22.98 -6.34 13.31
C GLU A 436 21.55 -6.86 13.49
N ASN A 437 20.61 -5.95 13.73
CA ASN A 437 19.20 -6.30 13.97
C ASN A 437 18.27 -5.42 13.15
N PRO A 438 17.13 -5.95 12.67
CA PRO A 438 16.16 -5.15 11.95
C PRO A 438 15.54 -4.09 12.87
N ASP A 439 15.37 -2.89 12.33
CA ASP A 439 14.60 -1.83 12.96
C ASP A 439 13.11 -1.94 12.58
N SER A 440 12.29 -0.98 13.00
CA SER A 440 10.84 -0.97 12.70
C SER A 440 10.53 -0.85 11.20
N LEU A 441 11.47 -0.32 10.41
CA LEU A 441 11.30 -0.13 8.96
C LEU A 441 11.65 -1.40 8.16
N LEU A 442 12.50 -2.28 8.70
CA LEU A 442 12.85 -3.53 8.02
C LEU A 442 12.13 -4.70 8.69
N ASN A 443 11.03 -5.13 8.10
CA ASN A 443 10.16 -6.18 8.62
C ASN A 443 9.53 -7.01 7.50
N ILE A 444 8.81 -8.06 7.86
CA ILE A 444 8.19 -8.99 6.90
C ILE A 444 7.29 -8.29 5.87
N ARG A 445 6.57 -7.22 6.26
CA ARG A 445 5.67 -6.49 5.34
C ARG A 445 6.43 -5.69 4.30
N ILE A 446 7.55 -5.07 4.69
CA ILE A 446 8.45 -4.38 3.75
C ILE A 446 9.01 -5.38 2.75
N LEU A 447 9.53 -6.52 3.22
CA LEU A 447 10.07 -7.57 2.34
C LEU A 447 9.01 -8.10 1.39
N TYR A 448 7.84 -8.46 1.91
CA TYR A 448 6.71 -8.92 1.10
C TYR A 448 6.29 -7.90 0.05
N THR A 449 6.13 -6.62 0.47
CA THR A 449 5.72 -5.56 -0.45
C THR A 449 6.76 -5.35 -1.54
N ALA A 450 8.05 -5.28 -1.21
CA ALA A 450 9.12 -5.09 -2.19
C ALA A 450 9.20 -6.24 -3.20
N ILE A 451 9.20 -7.49 -2.73
CA ILE A 451 9.28 -8.70 -3.56
C ILE A 451 8.08 -8.75 -4.52
N THR A 452 6.90 -8.42 -4.02
CA THR A 452 5.67 -8.45 -4.83
C THR A 452 5.56 -7.31 -5.86
N ARG A 453 6.47 -6.33 -5.84
CA ARG A 453 6.56 -5.31 -6.91
C ARG A 453 7.14 -5.85 -8.20
N ALA A 454 7.87 -6.96 -8.16
CA ALA A 454 8.49 -7.54 -9.34
C ALA A 454 7.53 -8.44 -10.13
N LYS A 455 7.67 -8.39 -11.46
CA LYS A 455 6.95 -9.27 -12.39
C LYS A 455 7.80 -10.44 -12.87
N LYS A 456 9.12 -10.22 -13.14
CA LYS A 456 10.01 -11.18 -13.77
C LYS A 456 11.16 -11.63 -12.86
N SER A 457 11.83 -10.68 -12.19
CA SER A 457 12.94 -11.02 -11.30
C SER A 457 13.04 -10.14 -10.06
N VAL A 458 13.56 -10.72 -8.99
CA VAL A 458 13.97 -10.03 -7.75
C VAL A 458 15.41 -10.36 -7.46
N THR A 459 16.24 -9.33 -7.32
CA THR A 459 17.61 -9.43 -6.81
C THR A 459 17.66 -8.81 -5.41
N LEU A 460 18.00 -9.60 -4.41
CA LEU A 460 18.19 -9.16 -3.03
C LEU A 460 19.69 -8.97 -2.81
N ILE A 461 20.11 -7.83 -2.27
CA ILE A 461 21.53 -7.53 -2.00
C ILE A 461 21.67 -7.04 -0.57
N GLY A 462 22.55 -7.66 0.23
CA GLY A 462 22.82 -7.26 1.61
C GLY A 462 23.11 -8.42 2.54
N SER A 463 22.84 -8.24 3.84
CA SER A 463 23.02 -9.29 4.86
C SER A 463 21.92 -10.33 4.82
N LEU A 464 22.31 -11.59 4.55
CA LEU A 464 21.39 -12.72 4.58
C LEU A 464 20.84 -12.96 5.99
N ALA A 465 21.70 -12.81 7.01
CA ALA A 465 21.29 -12.97 8.41
C ALA A 465 20.25 -11.90 8.81
N LEU A 466 20.41 -10.66 8.34
CA LEU A 466 19.43 -9.60 8.61
C LEU A 466 18.14 -9.83 7.85
N PHE A 467 18.19 -10.33 6.61
CA PHE A 467 17.01 -10.74 5.86
C PHE A 467 16.19 -11.79 6.61
N GLN A 468 16.84 -12.82 7.15
CA GLN A 468 16.18 -13.86 7.96
C GLN A 468 15.52 -13.29 9.22
N LYS A 469 16.24 -12.41 9.96
CA LYS A 469 15.70 -11.72 11.14
C LYS A 469 14.49 -10.83 10.76
N ALA A 470 14.57 -10.14 9.64
CA ALA A 470 13.47 -9.28 9.16
C ALA A 470 12.22 -10.07 8.78
N LEU A 471 12.36 -11.30 8.28
CA LEU A 471 11.23 -12.20 8.03
C LEU A 471 10.51 -12.62 9.32
N GLN A 472 11.22 -12.66 10.45
CA GLN A 472 10.65 -12.94 11.77
C GLN A 472 10.08 -11.68 12.44
N SER A 473 10.45 -10.50 11.96
CA SER A 473 9.98 -9.23 12.51
C SER A 473 8.61 -8.87 11.93
N LYS A 474 7.58 -8.86 12.77
CA LYS A 474 6.23 -8.37 12.39
C LYS A 474 6.17 -6.84 12.25
N GLY A 475 7.27 -6.13 12.59
CA GLY A 475 7.30 -4.68 12.70
C GLY A 475 6.54 -4.18 13.93
N GLU A 476 6.25 -2.88 13.97
CA GLU A 476 5.44 -2.31 15.05
C GLU A 476 3.99 -2.83 14.96
N GLU A 477 3.53 -3.50 16.00
CA GLU A 477 2.12 -3.88 16.11
C GLU A 477 1.26 -2.63 16.27
N ARG A 478 0.26 -2.51 15.40
CA ARG A 478 -0.71 -1.42 15.46
C ARG A 478 -1.97 -1.93 16.14
N HIS A 479 -2.05 -1.68 17.43
CA HIS A 479 -3.22 -2.07 18.23
C HIS A 479 -4.43 -1.20 17.90
N SER A 480 -5.58 -1.82 17.83
CA SER A 480 -6.92 -1.21 17.79
C SER A 480 -7.88 -2.12 18.53
N ARG A 481 -9.03 -1.60 18.91
CA ARG A 481 -10.12 -2.40 19.51
C ARG A 481 -11.37 -2.45 18.62
N ILE A 482 -11.21 -2.17 17.34
CA ILE A 482 -12.30 -2.20 16.36
C ILE A 482 -12.97 -3.58 16.34
N VAL A 483 -12.17 -4.65 16.31
CA VAL A 483 -12.68 -6.03 16.24
C VAL A 483 -13.43 -6.40 17.54
N GLU A 484 -12.84 -6.11 18.70
CA GLU A 484 -13.42 -6.38 20.00
C GLU A 484 -14.74 -5.60 20.18
N ARG A 485 -14.74 -4.31 19.88
CA ARG A 485 -15.96 -3.47 19.95
C ARG A 485 -17.07 -3.99 19.06
N LEU A 486 -16.77 -4.30 17.79
CA LEU A 486 -17.78 -4.81 16.85
C LEU A 486 -18.26 -6.23 17.16
N ASN A 487 -17.55 -6.97 18.00
CA ASN A 487 -17.97 -8.29 18.49
C ASN A 487 -18.76 -8.22 19.79
N THR A 488 -18.46 -7.24 20.68
CA THR A 488 -19.18 -7.06 21.96
C THR A 488 -20.56 -6.44 21.81
N LEU A 489 -20.76 -5.61 20.78
CA LEU A 489 -22.08 -5.00 20.49
C LEU A 489 -23.18 -6.03 20.14
N LYS A 490 -22.87 -7.32 20.10
CA LYS A 490 -23.83 -8.42 19.89
C LYS A 490 -24.40 -9.03 21.20
N ARG A 491 -24.00 -8.51 22.35
CA ARG A 491 -24.53 -8.95 23.66
C ARG A 491 -25.44 -7.88 24.25
#